data_90b3bbe8dbd2a4a3d7df199788045831
#
_entry.id   90b3bbe8dbd2a4a3d7df199788045831
#
_cell.length_a   1.000
_cell.length_b   1.000
_cell.length_c   1.000
_cell.angle_alpha   90.00
_cell.angle_beta   90.00
_cell.angle_gamma   90.00
#
_symmetry.space_group_name_H-M   'P 1'
#
loop_
_entity.id
_entity.type
_entity.pdbx_description
1 polymer ?
#
loop_
_entity_poly.entity_id
_entity_poly.type
_entity_poly.pdbx_seq_one_letter_code
_entity_poly.pdbx_strand_id
1 'polypeptide(L)'
;MDFKKLAAQYKSELLDNVLPFWLEKSQDLEYGGYFSCLDRDGSVFDTDKFIWLQGREVWMFAMLYNKVEKKQEWLDCAIQGAEFLKKHAHDGNYDFYFSVTRDGKPIIQPYNIFSNTFACMAFAQLAEATGSEEYKEIALKTFQRILDRRDDPKGRWEKSYPGTRPMKGFALPMIICNMALEVEHILEDKSMLDHTIDECLSEILNVFYHPEYGVMLENVSPDGTPIDCFEGREINPGHDLEALWFMMNLGIRRNDKALIDKCVEIALSVIDFGWDKEYGGIFYFQDIKKAPMQKLEWDQKLWWVHLESAICMIKGYQLTGNEQCLEWFKKLHDYMWTHFKDEEYPEWYGYLNRRGEVLLTLKGGKWKGCFHVPRGLYQIWQILETL
;
A
#
# COMPACT_ATOMS: atom_id res chain seq x y z
N MET A 1 -4.94 19.36 -20.01
CA MET A 1 -5.70 18.81 -18.86
C MET A 1 -5.97 19.96 -17.89
N ASP A 2 -7.16 20.06 -17.34
CA ASP A 2 -7.47 21.09 -16.33
C ASP A 2 -7.21 20.48 -14.93
N PHE A 3 -6.05 20.76 -14.39
CA PHE A 3 -5.61 20.20 -13.10
C PHE A 3 -6.50 20.62 -11.93
N LYS A 4 -7.01 21.87 -11.93
CA LYS A 4 -7.90 22.37 -10.86
C LYS A 4 -9.24 21.63 -10.86
N LYS A 5 -9.80 21.40 -12.05
CA LYS A 5 -11.05 20.63 -12.18
C LYS A 5 -10.84 19.18 -11.73
N LEU A 6 -9.72 18.56 -12.10
CA LEU A 6 -9.40 17.21 -11.67
C LEU A 6 -9.15 17.13 -10.17
N ALA A 7 -8.39 18.06 -9.59
CA ALA A 7 -8.20 18.13 -8.14
C ALA A 7 -9.53 18.15 -7.40
N ALA A 8 -10.48 19.01 -7.85
CA ALA A 8 -11.82 19.08 -7.27
C ALA A 8 -12.58 17.75 -7.40
N GLN A 9 -12.45 17.04 -8.53
CA GLN A 9 -13.08 15.75 -8.78
C GLN A 9 -12.54 14.67 -7.80
N TYR A 10 -11.22 14.54 -7.66
CA TYR A 10 -10.60 13.59 -6.74
C TYR A 10 -10.92 13.90 -5.28
N LYS A 11 -10.93 15.20 -4.92
CA LYS A 11 -11.31 15.66 -3.58
C LYS A 11 -12.75 15.29 -3.22
N SER A 12 -13.70 15.62 -4.11
CA SER A 12 -15.12 15.32 -3.90
C SER A 12 -15.37 13.82 -3.84
N GLU A 13 -14.75 13.02 -4.72
CA GLU A 13 -14.86 11.57 -4.67
C GLU A 13 -14.37 10.99 -3.35
N LEU A 14 -13.27 11.52 -2.83
CA LEU A 14 -12.75 11.11 -1.51
C LEU A 14 -13.70 11.50 -0.38
N LEU A 15 -14.03 12.81 -0.28
CA LEU A 15 -14.67 13.36 0.91
C LEU A 15 -16.19 13.15 0.94
N ASP A 16 -16.83 13.09 -0.23
CA ASP A 16 -18.29 13.06 -0.34
C ASP A 16 -18.82 11.64 -0.69
N ASN A 17 -17.96 10.73 -1.16
CA ASN A 17 -18.35 9.38 -1.58
C ASN A 17 -17.62 8.28 -0.80
N VAL A 18 -16.28 8.21 -0.88
CA VAL A 18 -15.51 7.07 -0.35
C VAL A 18 -15.41 7.08 1.16
N LEU A 19 -15.04 8.21 1.79
CA LEU A 19 -14.88 8.27 3.25
C LEU A 19 -16.19 8.09 4.03
N PRO A 20 -17.33 8.69 3.62
CA PRO A 20 -18.60 8.44 4.29
C PRO A 20 -18.98 6.97 4.32
N PHE A 21 -18.72 6.22 3.24
CA PHE A 21 -18.96 4.78 3.20
C PHE A 21 -18.22 4.03 4.32
N TRP A 22 -16.90 4.24 4.43
CA TRP A 22 -16.10 3.57 5.45
C TRP A 22 -16.49 4.02 6.86
N LEU A 23 -16.67 5.31 7.06
CA LEU A 23 -17.05 5.88 8.37
C LEU A 23 -18.39 5.32 8.87
N GLU A 24 -19.36 5.12 7.96
CA GLU A 24 -20.69 4.60 8.31
C GLU A 24 -20.73 3.06 8.43
N LYS A 25 -20.05 2.34 7.52
CA LYS A 25 -20.26 0.90 7.33
C LYS A 25 -19.21 0.01 8.01
N SER A 26 -17.99 0.52 8.25
CA SER A 26 -16.90 -0.33 8.75
C SER A 26 -16.85 -0.48 10.26
N GLN A 27 -17.35 0.48 11.04
CA GLN A 27 -17.14 0.48 12.49
C GLN A 27 -17.90 -0.64 13.20
N ASP A 28 -17.20 -1.47 13.98
CA ASP A 28 -17.81 -2.42 14.91
C ASP A 28 -17.94 -1.78 16.29
N LEU A 29 -19.09 -1.16 16.54
CA LEU A 29 -19.36 -0.44 17.80
C LEU A 29 -19.57 -1.37 19.00
N GLU A 30 -19.72 -2.68 18.80
CA GLU A 30 -19.91 -3.65 19.88
C GLU A 30 -18.58 -4.19 20.41
N TYR A 31 -17.65 -4.56 19.52
CA TYR A 31 -16.37 -5.17 19.90
C TYR A 31 -15.16 -4.28 19.62
N GLY A 32 -15.34 -3.15 18.97
CA GLY A 32 -14.27 -2.27 18.52
C GLY A 32 -13.61 -2.73 17.21
N GLY A 33 -12.76 -1.89 16.62
CA GLY A 33 -12.17 -2.15 15.32
C GLY A 33 -13.17 -2.03 14.18
N TYR A 34 -12.87 -2.64 13.03
CA TYR A 34 -13.64 -2.44 11.81
C TYR A 34 -14.07 -3.75 11.17
N PHE A 35 -15.24 -3.77 10.55
CA PHE A 35 -15.62 -4.77 9.57
C PHE A 35 -14.90 -4.47 8.26
N SER A 36 -14.03 -5.36 7.82
CA SER A 36 -13.34 -5.24 6.53
C SER A 36 -14.06 -5.95 5.39
N CYS A 37 -14.95 -6.90 5.70
CA CYS A 37 -15.70 -7.68 4.70
C CYS A 37 -17.08 -7.07 4.46
N LEU A 38 -17.14 -6.12 3.52
CA LEU A 38 -18.33 -5.36 3.16
C LEU A 38 -18.74 -5.67 1.73
N ASP A 39 -20.01 -6.04 1.52
CA ASP A 39 -20.57 -6.24 0.19
C ASP A 39 -20.80 -4.89 -0.51
N ARG A 40 -21.35 -4.90 -1.72
CA ARG A 40 -21.54 -3.74 -2.58
C ARG A 40 -22.37 -2.63 -1.91
N ASP A 41 -23.38 -3.00 -1.15
CA ASP A 41 -24.26 -2.08 -0.41
C ASP A 41 -23.73 -1.68 0.98
N GLY A 42 -22.54 -2.20 1.37
CA GLY A 42 -21.95 -1.99 2.69
C GLY A 42 -22.45 -2.96 3.76
N SER A 43 -23.25 -3.96 3.41
CA SER A 43 -23.64 -5.02 4.36
C SER A 43 -22.44 -5.90 4.70
N VAL A 44 -22.34 -6.28 5.99
CA VAL A 44 -21.25 -7.13 6.49
C VAL A 44 -21.53 -8.58 6.11
N PHE A 45 -20.64 -9.22 5.34
CA PHE A 45 -20.79 -10.62 4.97
C PHE A 45 -19.86 -11.59 5.72
N ASP A 46 -18.82 -11.05 6.39
CA ASP A 46 -17.92 -11.77 7.27
C ASP A 46 -17.43 -10.84 8.38
N THR A 47 -17.21 -11.37 9.58
CA THR A 47 -16.83 -10.57 10.75
C THR A 47 -15.38 -10.76 11.21
N ASP A 48 -14.61 -11.64 10.58
CA ASP A 48 -13.19 -11.79 10.87
C ASP A 48 -12.45 -10.48 10.56
N LYS A 49 -11.53 -10.11 11.46
CA LYS A 49 -10.76 -8.87 11.36
C LYS A 49 -9.33 -9.15 10.91
N PHE A 50 -8.98 -8.63 9.75
CA PHE A 50 -7.64 -8.71 9.18
C PHE A 50 -6.79 -7.56 9.70
N ILE A 51 -5.79 -7.84 10.53
CA ILE A 51 -5.09 -6.84 11.34
C ILE A 51 -4.37 -5.79 10.48
N TRP A 52 -3.79 -6.19 9.36
CA TRP A 52 -3.17 -5.24 8.43
C TRP A 52 -4.17 -4.23 7.84
N LEU A 53 -5.44 -4.61 7.65
CA LEU A 53 -6.51 -3.70 7.22
C LEU A 53 -7.02 -2.83 8.37
N GLN A 54 -7.09 -3.37 9.61
CA GLN A 54 -7.38 -2.56 10.78
C GLN A 54 -6.37 -1.41 10.94
N GLY A 55 -5.06 -1.72 10.84
CA GLY A 55 -4.00 -0.71 10.89
C GLY A 55 -4.10 0.32 9.77
N ARG A 56 -4.41 -0.12 8.55
CA ARG A 56 -4.61 0.77 7.39
C ARG A 56 -5.75 1.77 7.59
N GLU A 57 -6.87 1.32 8.13
CA GLU A 57 -8.03 2.18 8.36
C GLU A 57 -7.78 3.17 9.50
N VAL A 58 -7.16 2.74 10.61
CA VAL A 58 -6.69 3.66 11.68
C VAL A 58 -5.76 4.72 11.08
N TRP A 59 -4.76 4.31 10.32
CA TRP A 59 -3.82 5.23 9.67
C TRP A 59 -4.55 6.23 8.77
N MET A 60 -5.51 5.75 7.96
CA MET A 60 -6.22 6.60 7.00
C MET A 60 -6.99 7.72 7.70
N PHE A 61 -7.80 7.40 8.71
CA PHE A 61 -8.58 8.41 9.43
C PHE A 61 -7.70 9.34 10.28
N ALA A 62 -6.64 8.83 10.91
CA ALA A 62 -5.68 9.65 11.65
C ALA A 62 -4.91 10.61 10.71
N MET A 63 -4.48 10.14 9.54
CA MET A 63 -3.81 10.96 8.54
C MET A 63 -4.71 12.06 7.99
N LEU A 64 -5.97 11.75 7.68
CA LEU A 64 -6.95 12.75 7.24
C LEU A 64 -7.19 13.81 8.31
N TYR A 65 -7.30 13.40 9.59
CA TYR A 65 -7.39 14.33 10.71
C TYR A 65 -6.16 15.24 10.79
N ASN A 66 -4.97 14.69 10.60
CA ASN A 66 -3.72 15.44 10.69
C ASN A 66 -3.50 16.39 9.51
N LYS A 67 -3.83 15.95 8.28
CA LYS A 67 -3.38 16.62 7.04
C LYS A 67 -4.51 17.32 6.26
N VAL A 68 -5.77 16.98 6.50
CA VAL A 68 -6.89 17.56 5.74
C VAL A 68 -7.75 18.46 6.61
N GLU A 69 -8.39 17.91 7.65
CA GLU A 69 -9.28 18.66 8.52
C GLU A 69 -9.38 18.01 9.89
N LYS A 70 -9.36 18.81 10.98
CA LYS A 70 -9.47 18.35 12.36
C LYS A 70 -10.92 17.95 12.72
N LYS A 71 -11.51 16.99 11.96
CA LYS A 71 -12.84 16.45 12.23
C LYS A 71 -12.80 15.44 13.36
N GLN A 72 -13.53 15.71 14.44
CA GLN A 72 -13.55 14.83 15.62
C GLN A 72 -14.03 13.42 15.27
N GLU A 73 -14.99 13.27 14.38
CA GLU A 73 -15.50 11.97 13.94
C GLU A 73 -14.41 11.08 13.30
N TRP A 74 -13.44 11.66 12.58
CA TRP A 74 -12.31 10.91 12.03
C TRP A 74 -11.34 10.46 13.11
N LEU A 75 -11.07 11.35 14.07
CA LEU A 75 -10.21 11.01 15.21
C LEU A 75 -10.86 9.92 16.08
N ASP A 76 -12.14 10.02 16.38
CA ASP A 76 -12.88 9.05 17.18
C ASP A 76 -12.89 7.67 16.50
N CYS A 77 -13.12 7.64 15.18
CA CYS A 77 -13.04 6.43 14.38
C CYS A 77 -11.63 5.80 14.45
N ALA A 78 -10.57 6.59 14.28
CA ALA A 78 -9.19 6.11 14.36
C ALA A 78 -8.83 5.58 15.76
N ILE A 79 -9.23 6.28 16.82
CA ILE A 79 -9.00 5.84 18.22
C ILE A 79 -9.72 4.52 18.49
N GLN A 80 -10.98 4.37 18.06
CA GLN A 80 -11.74 3.14 18.24
C GLN A 80 -11.06 1.92 17.63
N GLY A 81 -10.51 2.06 16.41
CA GLY A 81 -9.72 1.01 15.75
C GLY A 81 -8.39 0.72 16.47
N ALA A 82 -7.70 1.77 16.91
CA ALA A 82 -6.42 1.64 17.61
C ALA A 82 -6.55 0.95 18.97
N GLU A 83 -7.61 1.23 19.72
CA GLU A 83 -7.86 0.55 20.99
C GLU A 83 -8.13 -0.95 20.78
N PHE A 84 -8.80 -1.32 19.68
CA PHE A 84 -8.94 -2.72 19.31
C PHE A 84 -7.59 -3.36 18.97
N LEU A 85 -6.75 -2.70 18.16
CA LEU A 85 -5.42 -3.18 17.82
C LEU A 85 -4.56 -3.38 19.07
N LYS A 86 -4.52 -2.39 19.95
CA LYS A 86 -3.77 -2.42 21.20
C LYS A 86 -4.15 -3.59 22.09
N LYS A 87 -5.44 -3.88 22.21
CA LYS A 87 -5.97 -4.89 23.13
C LYS A 87 -5.93 -6.31 22.57
N HIS A 88 -6.11 -6.49 21.26
CA HIS A 88 -6.44 -7.80 20.70
C HIS A 88 -5.51 -8.28 19.57
N ALA A 89 -4.72 -7.37 18.97
CA ALA A 89 -4.13 -7.67 17.68
C ALA A 89 -2.72 -8.25 17.70
N HIS A 90 -2.05 -8.33 18.85
CA HIS A 90 -0.67 -8.82 18.97
C HIS A 90 -0.48 -9.81 20.13
N ASP A 91 0.64 -10.54 20.10
CA ASP A 91 0.98 -11.61 21.07
C ASP A 91 1.62 -11.11 22.38
N GLY A 92 1.64 -9.80 22.61
CA GLY A 92 2.30 -9.16 23.74
C GLY A 92 3.77 -8.76 23.46
N ASN A 93 4.38 -9.27 22.40
CA ASN A 93 5.74 -8.94 21.96
C ASN A 93 5.74 -8.06 20.68
N TYR A 94 4.63 -7.42 20.37
CA TYR A 94 4.42 -6.62 19.15
C TYR A 94 4.55 -7.42 17.84
N ASP A 95 4.32 -8.74 17.88
CA ASP A 95 4.06 -9.55 16.69
C ASP A 95 2.54 -9.54 16.44
N PHE A 96 2.12 -8.80 15.43
CA PHE A 96 0.71 -8.62 15.10
C PHE A 96 0.17 -9.79 14.31
N TYR A 97 -0.98 -10.35 14.75
CA TYR A 97 -1.66 -11.45 14.06
C TYR A 97 -2.04 -11.06 12.64
N PHE A 98 -2.21 -12.04 11.77
CA PHE A 98 -2.76 -11.77 10.43
C PHE A 98 -4.27 -11.53 10.51
N SER A 99 -5.00 -12.36 11.28
CA SER A 99 -6.43 -12.17 11.52
C SER A 99 -6.86 -12.66 12.91
N VAL A 100 -7.95 -12.08 13.38
CA VAL A 100 -8.63 -12.41 14.64
C VAL A 100 -10.13 -12.53 14.40
N THR A 101 -10.85 -13.19 15.33
CA THR A 101 -12.31 -13.20 15.35
C THR A 101 -12.86 -11.81 15.61
N ARG A 102 -14.16 -11.59 15.42
CA ARG A 102 -14.83 -10.32 15.70
C ARG A 102 -14.55 -9.80 17.12
N ASP A 103 -14.54 -10.70 18.11
CA ASP A 103 -14.24 -10.40 19.52
C ASP A 103 -12.76 -10.40 19.89
N GLY A 104 -11.86 -10.50 18.90
CA GLY A 104 -10.42 -10.33 19.06
C GLY A 104 -9.61 -11.58 19.43
N LYS A 105 -10.15 -12.79 19.25
CA LYS A 105 -9.37 -14.03 19.46
C LYS A 105 -8.52 -14.36 18.24
N PRO A 106 -7.23 -14.72 18.40
CA PRO A 106 -6.34 -15.03 17.28
C PRO A 106 -6.86 -16.19 16.41
N ILE A 107 -6.87 -16.00 15.10
CA ILE A 107 -7.18 -17.04 14.10
C ILE A 107 -5.91 -17.43 13.36
N ILE A 108 -5.20 -16.45 12.79
CA ILE A 108 -4.00 -16.69 11.99
C ILE A 108 -2.79 -16.00 12.61
N GLN A 109 -1.71 -16.78 12.73
CA GLN A 109 -0.44 -16.39 13.32
C GLN A 109 0.19 -15.14 12.67
N PRO A 110 1.13 -14.45 13.35
CA PRO A 110 1.86 -13.28 12.82
C PRO A 110 2.91 -13.66 11.74
N TYR A 111 2.55 -14.51 10.78
CA TYR A 111 3.46 -14.94 9.71
C TYR A 111 3.76 -13.83 8.70
N ASN A 112 2.93 -12.80 8.69
CA ASN A 112 3.00 -11.70 7.74
C ASN A 112 3.44 -10.43 8.45
N ILE A 113 4.63 -9.93 8.10
CA ILE A 113 5.22 -8.71 8.68
C ILE A 113 4.39 -7.45 8.40
N PHE A 114 3.52 -7.46 7.37
CA PHE A 114 2.72 -6.28 7.01
C PHE A 114 1.67 -5.92 8.07
N SER A 115 1.22 -6.86 8.90
CA SER A 115 0.38 -6.49 10.07
C SER A 115 1.14 -5.57 11.02
N ASN A 116 2.43 -5.82 11.23
CA ASN A 116 3.30 -4.96 12.03
C ASN A 116 3.50 -3.59 11.37
N THR A 117 3.76 -3.55 10.05
CA THR A 117 4.06 -2.28 9.37
C THR A 117 2.88 -1.32 9.41
N PHE A 118 1.67 -1.81 9.14
CA PHE A 118 0.47 -0.96 9.20
C PHE A 118 0.03 -0.60 10.61
N ALA A 119 0.24 -1.47 11.60
CA ALA A 119 0.04 -1.11 13.01
C ALA A 119 1.03 0.00 13.43
N CYS A 120 2.30 -0.12 13.08
CA CYS A 120 3.31 0.91 13.33
C CYS A 120 2.92 2.27 12.76
N MET A 121 2.56 2.32 11.48
CA MET A 121 2.12 3.54 10.80
C MET A 121 0.86 4.14 11.45
N ALA A 122 -0.11 3.30 11.82
CA ALA A 122 -1.34 3.71 12.49
C ALA A 122 -1.07 4.40 13.82
N PHE A 123 -0.29 3.77 14.69
CA PHE A 123 0.04 4.34 15.98
C PHE A 123 0.93 5.58 15.89
N ALA A 124 1.82 5.67 14.88
CA ALA A 124 2.61 6.87 14.62
C ALA A 124 1.71 8.07 14.24
N GLN A 125 0.75 7.87 13.33
CA GLN A 125 -0.21 8.92 12.96
C GLN A 125 -1.13 9.33 14.11
N LEU A 126 -1.54 8.39 14.96
CA LEU A 126 -2.32 8.70 16.16
C LEU A 126 -1.52 9.41 17.23
N ALA A 127 -0.23 9.11 17.38
CA ALA A 127 0.65 9.87 18.28
C ALA A 127 0.73 11.34 17.85
N GLU A 128 0.81 11.63 16.54
CA GLU A 128 0.72 13.00 16.00
C GLU A 128 -0.64 13.64 16.28
N ALA A 129 -1.73 12.90 16.06
CA ALA A 129 -3.09 13.42 16.18
C ALA A 129 -3.49 13.76 17.63
N THR A 130 -3.02 12.96 18.60
CA THR A 130 -3.47 13.01 20.00
C THR A 130 -2.43 13.55 20.99
N GLY A 131 -1.14 13.54 20.60
CA GLY A 131 -0.02 13.79 21.53
C GLY A 131 0.18 12.66 22.55
N SER A 132 -0.37 11.45 22.31
CA SER A 132 -0.30 10.33 23.26
C SER A 132 1.07 9.67 23.25
N GLU A 133 1.76 9.70 24.39
CA GLU A 133 3.03 8.97 24.57
C GLU A 133 2.83 7.45 24.50
N GLU A 134 1.66 6.93 24.89
CA GLU A 134 1.36 5.48 24.77
C GLU A 134 1.36 5.04 23.30
N TYR A 135 0.68 5.78 22.42
CA TYR A 135 0.66 5.45 20.99
C TYR A 135 2.05 5.59 20.37
N LYS A 136 2.81 6.61 20.75
CA LYS A 136 4.21 6.78 20.34
C LYS A 136 5.06 5.58 20.74
N GLU A 137 4.94 5.14 21.99
CA GLU A 137 5.68 3.97 22.50
C GLU A 137 5.34 2.68 21.75
N ILE A 138 4.05 2.44 21.47
CA ILE A 138 3.61 1.29 20.68
C ILE A 138 4.20 1.33 19.27
N ALA A 139 4.15 2.49 18.60
CA ALA A 139 4.73 2.66 17.28
C ALA A 139 6.22 2.38 17.26
N LEU A 140 6.99 2.93 18.22
CA LEU A 140 8.44 2.74 18.31
C LEU A 140 8.81 1.28 18.60
N LYS A 141 8.12 0.60 19.51
CA LYS A 141 8.35 -0.83 19.79
C LYS A 141 8.02 -1.70 18.59
N THR A 142 6.93 -1.37 17.90
CA THR A 142 6.56 -2.09 16.68
C THR A 142 7.57 -1.86 15.56
N PHE A 143 8.07 -0.63 15.41
CA PHE A 143 9.13 -0.30 14.46
C PHE A 143 10.41 -1.10 14.75
N GLN A 144 10.88 -1.11 16.00
CA GLN A 144 12.03 -1.92 16.39
C GLN A 144 11.80 -3.41 16.07
N ARG A 145 10.60 -3.93 16.38
CA ARG A 145 10.26 -5.33 16.09
C ARG A 145 10.29 -5.67 14.60
N ILE A 146 9.92 -4.73 13.73
CA ILE A 146 10.03 -4.90 12.28
C ILE A 146 11.49 -5.00 11.85
N LEU A 147 12.36 -4.11 12.38
CA LEU A 147 13.79 -4.16 12.09
C LEU A 147 14.43 -5.46 12.57
N ASP A 148 14.08 -5.94 13.78
CA ASP A 148 14.57 -7.22 14.32
C ASP A 148 14.18 -8.44 13.46
N ARG A 149 13.09 -8.34 12.70
CA ARG A 149 12.59 -9.40 11.82
C ARG A 149 12.96 -9.21 10.35
N ARG A 150 13.72 -8.18 10.00
CA ARG A 150 13.97 -7.80 8.61
C ARG A 150 14.63 -8.92 7.80
N ASP A 151 15.62 -9.59 8.37
CA ASP A 151 16.38 -10.65 7.68
C ASP A 151 15.66 -12.00 7.64
N ASP A 152 14.71 -12.21 8.55
CA ASP A 152 13.85 -13.40 8.61
C ASP A 152 12.41 -13.01 8.97
N PRO A 153 11.68 -12.35 8.05
CA PRO A 153 10.38 -11.74 8.35
C PRO A 153 9.30 -12.77 8.73
N LYS A 154 9.43 -14.01 8.31
CA LYS A 154 8.51 -15.09 8.66
C LYS A 154 8.96 -15.88 9.88
N GLY A 155 10.27 -15.98 10.15
CA GLY A 155 10.82 -16.68 11.29
C GLY A 155 10.26 -18.11 11.45
N ARG A 156 9.78 -18.43 12.64
CA ARG A 156 9.18 -19.75 12.96
C ARG A 156 7.93 -20.11 12.14
N TRP A 157 7.37 -19.18 11.39
CA TRP A 157 6.19 -19.39 10.53
C TRP A 157 6.56 -19.63 9.06
N GLU A 158 7.87 -19.70 8.74
CA GLU A 158 8.33 -20.03 7.38
C GLU A 158 7.92 -21.45 6.98
N LYS A 159 7.40 -21.59 5.76
CA LYS A 159 6.95 -22.87 5.20
C LYS A 159 7.93 -23.50 4.23
N SER A 160 8.88 -22.70 3.71
CA SER A 160 9.87 -23.16 2.76
C SER A 160 10.88 -24.09 3.45
N TYR A 161 11.33 -25.12 2.75
CA TYR A 161 12.37 -26.00 3.30
C TYR A 161 13.70 -25.23 3.36
N PRO A 162 14.35 -25.15 4.54
CA PRO A 162 15.55 -24.35 4.72
C PRO A 162 16.68 -24.74 3.76
N GLY A 163 17.27 -23.74 3.09
CA GLY A 163 18.46 -23.91 2.25
C GLY A 163 18.24 -24.53 0.86
N THR A 164 17.05 -25.06 0.54
CA THR A 164 16.83 -25.65 -0.79
C THR A 164 16.76 -24.60 -1.89
N ARG A 165 16.00 -23.54 -1.67
CA ARG A 165 15.87 -22.40 -2.60
C ARG A 165 15.64 -21.13 -1.80
N PRO A 166 16.70 -20.59 -1.18
CA PRO A 166 16.57 -19.34 -0.44
C PRO A 166 16.21 -18.19 -1.38
N MET A 167 15.25 -17.36 -0.99
CA MET A 167 14.80 -16.20 -1.75
C MET A 167 14.67 -14.99 -0.83
N LYS A 168 15.00 -13.81 -1.37
CA LYS A 168 14.68 -12.51 -0.80
C LYS A 168 13.44 -11.96 -1.52
N GLY A 169 12.53 -11.34 -0.78
CA GLY A 169 11.32 -10.75 -1.33
C GLY A 169 11.38 -9.22 -1.38
N PHE A 170 10.93 -8.65 -2.48
CA PHE A 170 10.94 -7.21 -2.77
C PHE A 170 10.03 -6.38 -1.84
N ALA A 171 8.89 -6.95 -1.45
CA ALA A 171 7.85 -6.19 -0.76
C ALA A 171 8.28 -5.60 0.59
N LEU A 172 9.26 -6.21 1.29
CA LEU A 172 9.68 -5.70 2.61
C LEU A 172 10.54 -4.43 2.51
N PRO A 173 11.65 -4.36 1.75
CA PRO A 173 12.38 -3.10 1.59
C PRO A 173 11.50 -1.99 1.00
N MET A 174 10.57 -2.31 0.09
CA MET A 174 9.59 -1.37 -0.44
C MET A 174 8.76 -0.72 0.69
N ILE A 175 8.11 -1.52 1.54
CA ILE A 175 7.22 -0.97 2.58
C ILE A 175 8.00 -0.25 3.67
N ILE A 176 9.24 -0.64 3.97
CA ILE A 176 10.09 0.05 4.93
C ILE A 176 10.41 1.48 4.43
N CYS A 177 10.62 1.68 3.13
CA CYS A 177 10.81 3.02 2.57
C CYS A 177 9.63 3.96 2.88
N ASN A 178 8.40 3.48 2.75
CA ASN A 178 7.21 4.27 3.10
C ASN A 178 7.08 4.44 4.62
N MET A 179 7.22 3.36 5.36
CA MET A 179 7.11 3.37 6.83
C MET A 179 8.12 4.33 7.47
N ALA A 180 9.33 4.43 6.91
CA ALA A 180 10.35 5.34 7.40
C ALA A 180 9.86 6.80 7.39
N LEU A 181 9.16 7.23 6.34
CA LEU A 181 8.56 8.57 6.26
C LEU A 181 7.42 8.75 7.26
N GLU A 182 6.66 7.69 7.50
CA GLU A 182 5.49 7.71 8.40
C GLU A 182 5.87 7.75 9.89
N VAL A 183 7.06 7.22 10.27
CA VAL A 183 7.51 7.20 11.68
C VAL A 183 8.52 8.30 12.01
N GLU A 184 9.04 9.02 11.02
CA GLU A 184 10.12 10.01 11.22
C GLU A 184 9.79 11.07 12.26
N HIS A 185 8.54 11.51 12.32
CA HIS A 185 8.10 12.60 13.20
C HIS A 185 8.06 12.20 14.69
N ILE A 186 8.02 10.91 15.02
CA ILE A 186 8.04 10.41 16.40
C ILE A 186 9.43 10.02 16.89
N LEU A 187 10.45 9.99 16.01
CA LEU A 187 11.81 9.63 16.35
C LEU A 187 12.61 10.85 16.81
N GLU A 188 13.29 10.72 17.96
CA GLU A 188 14.22 11.74 18.48
C GLU A 188 15.56 11.70 17.73
N ASP A 189 16.11 10.49 17.53
CA ASP A 189 17.30 10.24 16.71
C ASP A 189 16.92 9.59 15.39
N LYS A 190 17.28 10.25 14.30
CA LYS A 190 17.00 9.81 12.93
C LYS A 190 18.13 9.02 12.28
N SER A 191 19.25 8.85 12.95
CA SER A 191 20.43 8.19 12.36
C SER A 191 20.17 6.74 11.97
N MET A 192 19.47 5.99 12.83
CA MET A 192 19.04 4.61 12.53
C MET A 192 18.06 4.58 11.36
N LEU A 193 17.15 5.55 11.30
CA LEU A 193 16.19 5.65 10.19
C LEU A 193 16.92 5.94 8.87
N ASP A 194 17.85 6.89 8.86
CA ASP A 194 18.64 7.23 7.67
C ASP A 194 19.45 6.03 7.17
N HIS A 195 20.08 5.27 8.08
CA HIS A 195 20.77 4.03 7.74
C HIS A 195 19.83 2.98 7.14
N THR A 196 18.67 2.77 7.75
CA THR A 196 17.64 1.84 7.25
C THR A 196 17.17 2.23 5.85
N ILE A 197 16.96 3.53 5.60
CA ILE A 197 16.60 4.03 4.27
C ILE A 197 17.70 3.75 3.25
N ASP A 198 18.98 4.01 3.60
CA ASP A 198 20.11 3.74 2.70
C ASP A 198 20.21 2.27 2.31
N GLU A 199 20.06 1.39 3.27
CA GLU A 199 20.06 -0.06 3.01
C GLU A 199 18.89 -0.46 2.11
N CYS A 200 17.65 0.00 2.37
CA CYS A 200 16.49 -0.32 1.56
C CYS A 200 16.61 0.23 0.13
N LEU A 201 17.05 1.47 -0.05
CA LEU A 201 17.29 2.05 -1.37
C LEU A 201 18.35 1.28 -2.14
N SER A 202 19.47 0.93 -1.48
CA SER A 202 20.52 0.11 -2.08
C SER A 202 20.01 -1.26 -2.47
N GLU A 203 19.22 -1.91 -1.61
CA GLU A 203 18.65 -3.22 -1.87
C GLU A 203 17.66 -3.17 -3.06
N ILE A 204 16.76 -2.20 -3.10
CA ILE A 204 15.81 -2.05 -4.21
C ILE A 204 16.55 -1.82 -5.53
N LEU A 205 17.52 -0.90 -5.58
CA LEU A 205 18.17 -0.50 -6.83
C LEU A 205 19.27 -1.45 -7.31
N ASN A 206 19.92 -2.19 -6.41
CA ASN A 206 21.07 -3.01 -6.76
C ASN A 206 20.82 -4.51 -6.66
N VAL A 207 19.70 -4.93 -5.99
CA VAL A 207 19.37 -6.34 -5.79
C VAL A 207 18.10 -6.73 -6.53
N PHE A 208 17.05 -5.90 -6.48
CA PHE A 208 15.75 -6.21 -7.09
C PHE A 208 15.56 -5.61 -8.47
N TYR A 209 16.13 -4.43 -8.76
CA TYR A 209 16.04 -3.81 -10.08
C TYR A 209 16.99 -4.49 -11.06
N HIS A 210 16.44 -4.97 -12.17
CA HIS A 210 17.16 -5.62 -13.24
C HIS A 210 17.10 -4.77 -14.52
N PRO A 211 18.16 -3.98 -14.83
CA PRO A 211 18.17 -3.06 -15.98
C PRO A 211 17.91 -3.75 -17.32
N GLU A 212 18.32 -5.01 -17.46
CA GLU A 212 18.12 -5.81 -18.69
C GLU A 212 16.65 -6.10 -18.97
N TYR A 213 15.79 -6.07 -17.94
CA TYR A 213 14.33 -6.21 -18.07
C TYR A 213 13.61 -4.88 -17.87
N GLY A 214 14.26 -3.91 -17.22
CA GLY A 214 13.69 -2.59 -16.89
C GLY A 214 12.62 -2.63 -15.78
N VAL A 215 12.63 -3.66 -14.92
CA VAL A 215 11.65 -3.91 -13.85
C VAL A 215 12.33 -4.43 -12.58
N MET A 216 11.62 -4.44 -11.46
CA MET A 216 12.02 -5.13 -10.24
C MET A 216 11.42 -6.54 -10.21
N LEU A 217 12.20 -7.52 -9.74
CA LEU A 217 11.71 -8.89 -9.53
C LEU A 217 11.12 -9.02 -8.13
N GLU A 218 9.97 -9.68 -8.01
CA GLU A 218 9.32 -9.93 -6.70
C GLU A 218 10.20 -10.79 -5.78
N ASN A 219 10.99 -11.70 -6.36
CA ASN A 219 11.89 -12.57 -5.60
C ASN A 219 13.20 -12.79 -6.36
N VAL A 220 14.30 -12.72 -5.63
CA VAL A 220 15.64 -13.00 -6.14
C VAL A 220 16.38 -13.93 -5.17
N SER A 221 17.52 -14.52 -5.60
CA SER A 221 18.42 -15.19 -4.66
C SER A 221 18.98 -14.20 -3.64
N PRO A 222 19.54 -14.68 -2.51
CA PRO A 222 20.12 -13.79 -1.48
C PRO A 222 21.21 -12.85 -1.98
N ASP A 223 21.92 -13.21 -3.06
CA ASP A 223 22.95 -12.40 -3.72
C ASP A 223 22.41 -11.48 -4.83
N GLY A 224 21.08 -11.47 -5.07
CA GLY A 224 20.42 -10.68 -6.10
C GLY A 224 20.35 -11.35 -7.48
N THR A 225 20.89 -12.55 -7.64
CA THR A 225 20.83 -13.26 -8.94
C THR A 225 19.38 -13.71 -9.24
N PRO A 226 18.85 -13.46 -10.47
CA PRO A 226 17.55 -13.98 -10.86
C PRO A 226 17.51 -15.50 -10.85
N ILE A 227 16.44 -16.05 -10.29
CA ILE A 227 16.24 -17.51 -10.21
C ILE A 227 15.29 -17.93 -11.34
N ASP A 228 15.71 -18.88 -12.18
CA ASP A 228 14.88 -19.36 -13.30
C ASP A 228 13.81 -20.37 -12.84
N CYS A 229 12.86 -19.86 -12.04
CA CYS A 229 11.64 -20.54 -11.67
C CYS A 229 10.48 -19.53 -11.70
N PHE A 230 9.24 -19.97 -11.56
CA PHE A 230 8.11 -19.07 -11.74
C PHE A 230 8.09 -17.93 -10.69
N GLU A 231 8.44 -18.20 -9.42
CA GLU A 231 8.54 -17.18 -8.38
C GLU A 231 9.66 -16.17 -8.63
N GLY A 232 10.81 -16.64 -9.15
CA GLY A 232 11.97 -15.80 -9.43
C GLY A 232 11.87 -15.03 -10.76
N ARG A 233 10.90 -15.35 -11.63
CA ARG A 233 10.62 -14.61 -12.86
C ARG A 233 9.41 -13.69 -12.74
N GLU A 234 8.72 -13.76 -11.61
CA GLU A 234 7.50 -12.99 -11.36
C GLU A 234 7.81 -11.52 -11.08
N ILE A 235 7.02 -10.66 -11.68
CA ILE A 235 6.93 -9.25 -11.37
C ILE A 235 5.50 -8.85 -11.02
N ASN A 236 5.37 -7.84 -10.17
CA ASN A 236 4.13 -7.16 -9.89
C ASN A 236 4.29 -5.68 -10.23
N PRO A 237 3.82 -5.21 -11.41
CA PRO A 237 4.00 -3.82 -11.81
C PRO A 237 3.44 -2.81 -10.80
N GLY A 238 2.41 -3.21 -10.04
CA GLY A 238 1.85 -2.38 -8.96
C GLY A 238 2.83 -2.15 -7.82
N HIS A 239 3.52 -3.18 -7.35
CA HIS A 239 4.56 -3.06 -6.33
C HIS A 239 5.74 -2.21 -6.81
N ASP A 240 6.18 -2.41 -8.05
CA ASP A 240 7.27 -1.64 -8.63
C ASP A 240 6.92 -0.13 -8.63
N LEU A 241 5.74 0.22 -9.13
CA LEU A 241 5.30 1.61 -9.22
C LEU A 241 5.00 2.23 -7.84
N GLU A 242 4.48 1.43 -6.90
CA GLU A 242 4.31 1.86 -5.50
C GLU A 242 5.67 2.14 -4.85
N ALA A 243 6.65 1.25 -4.97
CA ALA A 243 7.99 1.47 -4.46
C ALA A 243 8.65 2.73 -5.04
N LEU A 244 8.49 2.95 -6.34
CA LEU A 244 9.11 4.09 -7.02
C LEU A 244 8.59 5.42 -6.52
N TRP A 245 7.28 5.56 -6.27
CA TRP A 245 6.82 6.83 -5.70
C TRP A 245 7.17 6.98 -4.21
N PHE A 246 7.33 5.89 -3.43
CA PHE A 246 7.92 5.96 -2.10
C PHE A 246 9.36 6.48 -2.17
N MET A 247 10.15 5.95 -3.10
CA MET A 247 11.53 6.40 -3.32
C MET A 247 11.61 7.84 -3.82
N MET A 248 10.66 8.31 -4.65
CA MET A 248 10.56 9.73 -5.02
C MET A 248 10.33 10.61 -3.79
N ASN A 249 9.51 10.19 -2.82
CA ASN A 249 9.33 10.91 -1.55
C ASN A 249 10.63 10.95 -0.73
N LEU A 250 11.41 9.86 -0.70
CA LEU A 250 12.72 9.84 -0.08
C LEU A 250 13.72 10.78 -0.83
N GLY A 251 13.62 10.83 -2.15
CA GLY A 251 14.36 11.79 -2.96
C GLY A 251 14.03 13.25 -2.61
N ILE A 252 12.75 13.57 -2.41
CA ILE A 252 12.30 14.88 -1.93
C ILE A 252 12.90 15.18 -0.54
N ARG A 253 12.75 14.25 0.40
CA ARG A 253 13.29 14.38 1.77
C ARG A 253 14.80 14.67 1.79
N ARG A 254 15.55 14.08 0.88
CA ARG A 254 17.01 14.19 0.78
C ARG A 254 17.49 15.27 -0.20
N ASN A 255 16.57 15.93 -0.89
CA ASN A 255 16.88 16.82 -2.01
C ASN A 255 17.77 16.14 -3.08
N ASP A 256 17.50 14.85 -3.33
CA ASP A 256 18.22 14.00 -4.28
C ASP A 256 17.48 13.90 -5.62
N LYS A 257 17.82 14.86 -6.50
CA LYS A 257 17.23 14.88 -7.84
C LYS A 257 17.63 13.66 -8.69
N ALA A 258 18.83 13.12 -8.50
CA ALA A 258 19.29 11.97 -9.29
C ALA A 258 18.47 10.71 -8.97
N LEU A 259 18.13 10.50 -7.69
CA LEU A 259 17.22 9.44 -7.27
C LEU A 259 15.83 9.61 -7.89
N ILE A 260 15.29 10.84 -7.88
CA ILE A 260 13.96 11.12 -8.47
C ILE A 260 13.98 10.83 -9.98
N ASP A 261 14.98 11.35 -10.70
CA ASP A 261 15.09 11.12 -12.15
C ASP A 261 15.24 9.63 -12.48
N LYS A 262 15.98 8.87 -11.67
CA LYS A 262 16.14 7.41 -11.82
C LYS A 262 14.82 6.67 -11.56
N CYS A 263 14.07 7.08 -10.54
CA CYS A 263 12.75 6.50 -10.27
C CYS A 263 11.77 6.73 -11.44
N VAL A 264 11.78 7.92 -12.03
CA VAL A 264 10.94 8.23 -13.20
C VAL A 264 11.34 7.40 -14.42
N GLU A 265 12.64 7.24 -14.69
CA GLU A 265 13.14 6.38 -15.78
C GLU A 265 12.61 4.94 -15.63
N ILE A 266 12.78 4.35 -14.45
CA ILE A 266 12.33 2.99 -14.16
C ILE A 266 10.80 2.90 -14.24
N ALA A 267 10.07 3.89 -13.69
CA ALA A 267 8.61 3.89 -13.69
C ALA A 267 8.02 3.88 -15.11
N LEU A 268 8.64 4.60 -16.05
CA LEU A 268 8.21 4.58 -17.45
C LEU A 268 8.45 3.22 -18.13
N SER A 269 9.52 2.52 -17.75
CA SER A 269 9.78 1.14 -18.23
C SER A 269 8.76 0.16 -17.66
N VAL A 270 8.52 0.21 -16.34
CA VAL A 270 7.58 -0.68 -15.63
C VAL A 270 6.16 -0.51 -16.15
N ILE A 271 5.69 0.73 -16.33
CA ILE A 271 4.32 0.98 -16.79
C ILE A 271 4.08 0.48 -18.22
N ASP A 272 5.04 0.64 -19.13
CA ASP A 272 4.93 0.10 -20.50
C ASP A 272 4.98 -1.43 -20.50
N PHE A 273 5.81 -2.03 -19.64
CA PHE A 273 5.89 -3.49 -19.48
C PHE A 273 4.58 -4.05 -18.93
N GLY A 274 3.99 -3.41 -17.91
CA GLY A 274 2.79 -3.85 -17.19
C GLY A 274 1.48 -3.60 -17.94
N TRP A 275 1.46 -2.70 -18.92
CA TRP A 275 0.21 -2.29 -19.58
C TRP A 275 -0.32 -3.35 -20.56
N ASP A 276 -1.59 -3.71 -20.42
CA ASP A 276 -2.29 -4.57 -21.39
C ASP A 276 -2.62 -3.78 -22.66
N LYS A 277 -1.87 -4.06 -23.74
CA LYS A 277 -2.01 -3.35 -25.02
C LYS A 277 -3.29 -3.72 -25.77
N GLU A 278 -3.99 -4.78 -25.38
CA GLU A 278 -5.22 -5.25 -26.00
C GLU A 278 -6.47 -4.65 -25.34
N TYR A 279 -6.55 -4.70 -24.00
CA TYR A 279 -7.76 -4.28 -23.25
C TYR A 279 -7.52 -3.05 -22.37
N GLY A 280 -6.31 -2.55 -22.30
CA GLY A 280 -5.95 -1.48 -21.35
C GLY A 280 -5.81 -2.00 -19.91
N GLY A 281 -5.43 -1.07 -19.04
CA GLY A 281 -5.14 -1.39 -17.63
C GLY A 281 -3.84 -2.18 -17.44
N ILE A 282 -3.45 -2.36 -16.20
CA ILE A 282 -2.19 -3.00 -15.81
C ILE A 282 -2.46 -4.43 -15.37
N PHE A 283 -1.65 -5.38 -15.85
CA PHE A 283 -1.67 -6.75 -15.36
C PHE A 283 -1.29 -6.83 -13.88
N TYR A 284 -1.88 -7.75 -13.15
CA TYR A 284 -1.54 -7.94 -11.74
C TYR A 284 -0.15 -8.58 -11.58
N PHE A 285 0.09 -9.67 -12.31
CA PHE A 285 1.41 -10.31 -12.35
C PHE A 285 1.83 -10.62 -13.76
N GLN A 286 3.14 -10.62 -14.02
CA GLN A 286 3.72 -11.06 -15.29
C GLN A 286 5.00 -11.86 -15.05
N ASP A 287 5.37 -12.69 -16.03
CA ASP A 287 6.64 -13.42 -16.07
C ASP A 287 7.60 -12.70 -17.03
N ILE A 288 8.81 -12.38 -16.60
CA ILE A 288 9.80 -11.63 -17.39
C ILE A 288 10.19 -12.34 -18.69
N LYS A 289 10.05 -13.67 -18.75
CA LYS A 289 10.31 -14.49 -19.95
C LYS A 289 9.03 -14.81 -20.72
N LYS A 290 7.88 -14.26 -20.30
CA LYS A 290 6.56 -14.55 -20.88
C LYS A 290 6.19 -16.05 -20.80
N ALA A 291 6.72 -16.75 -19.80
CA ALA A 291 6.30 -18.11 -19.49
C ALA A 291 4.87 -18.11 -18.90
N PRO A 292 4.15 -19.24 -18.96
CA PRO A 292 2.82 -19.32 -18.38
C PRO A 292 2.81 -18.98 -16.88
N MET A 293 1.97 -18.02 -16.50
CA MET A 293 1.76 -17.68 -15.10
C MET A 293 1.00 -18.78 -14.38
N GLN A 294 1.38 -19.08 -13.13
CA GLN A 294 0.69 -20.06 -12.30
C GLN A 294 -0.34 -19.43 -11.34
N LYS A 295 -0.28 -18.12 -11.14
CA LYS A 295 -1.31 -17.38 -10.39
C LYS A 295 -2.54 -17.20 -11.27
N LEU A 296 -3.70 -17.69 -10.82
CA LEU A 296 -4.95 -17.62 -11.59
C LEU A 296 -5.42 -16.19 -11.83
N GLU A 297 -5.05 -15.28 -10.91
CA GLU A 297 -5.39 -13.87 -10.93
C GLU A 297 -4.41 -12.98 -11.72
N TRP A 298 -3.43 -13.55 -12.41
CA TRP A 298 -2.33 -12.80 -13.04
C TRP A 298 -2.78 -11.72 -14.04
N ASP A 299 -3.86 -11.97 -14.77
CA ASP A 299 -4.37 -11.06 -15.80
C ASP A 299 -5.52 -10.17 -15.31
N GLN A 300 -5.90 -10.28 -14.03
CA GLN A 300 -6.89 -9.40 -13.44
C GLN A 300 -6.38 -7.96 -13.35
N LYS A 301 -7.32 -7.02 -13.34
CA LYS A 301 -7.06 -5.60 -13.13
C LYS A 301 -7.50 -5.25 -11.70
N LEU A 302 -6.54 -4.90 -10.85
CA LEU A 302 -6.83 -4.57 -9.45
C LEU A 302 -6.79 -3.06 -9.21
N TRP A 303 -7.68 -2.59 -8.35
CA TRP A 303 -7.85 -1.18 -7.98
C TRP A 303 -6.54 -0.55 -7.51
N TRP A 304 -5.84 -1.23 -6.60
CA TRP A 304 -4.64 -0.69 -5.98
C TRP A 304 -3.47 -0.55 -6.96
N VAL A 305 -3.30 -1.51 -7.86
CA VAL A 305 -2.27 -1.46 -8.90
C VAL A 305 -2.41 -0.19 -9.73
N HIS A 306 -3.64 0.15 -10.12
CA HIS A 306 -3.92 1.33 -10.96
C HIS A 306 -3.78 2.64 -10.18
N LEU A 307 -4.25 2.69 -8.93
CA LEU A 307 -4.11 3.87 -8.07
C LEU A 307 -2.66 4.19 -7.75
N GLU A 308 -1.86 3.19 -7.34
CA GLU A 308 -0.44 3.37 -7.06
C GLU A 308 0.34 3.82 -8.31
N SER A 309 -0.02 3.24 -9.46
CA SER A 309 0.55 3.66 -10.75
C SER A 309 0.19 5.09 -11.11
N ALA A 310 -1.05 5.50 -10.86
CA ALA A 310 -1.49 6.88 -11.13
C ALA A 310 -0.78 7.88 -10.22
N ILE A 311 -0.58 7.55 -8.93
CA ILE A 311 0.23 8.37 -8.01
C ILE A 311 1.65 8.50 -8.55
N CYS A 312 2.28 7.37 -8.92
CA CYS A 312 3.64 7.35 -9.42
C CYS A 312 3.79 8.24 -10.67
N MET A 313 2.89 8.13 -11.62
CA MET A 313 2.95 8.90 -12.87
C MET A 313 2.72 10.41 -12.64
N ILE A 314 1.69 10.80 -11.90
CA ILE A 314 1.43 12.24 -11.68
C ILE A 314 2.50 12.89 -10.79
N LYS A 315 3.07 12.15 -9.83
CA LYS A 315 4.20 12.60 -9.02
C LYS A 315 5.47 12.74 -9.87
N GLY A 316 5.75 11.79 -10.75
CA GLY A 316 6.86 11.87 -11.70
C GLY A 316 6.76 13.12 -12.58
N TYR A 317 5.57 13.43 -13.10
CA TYR A 317 5.33 14.68 -13.83
C TYR A 317 5.54 15.92 -12.96
N GLN A 318 4.96 15.97 -11.76
CA GLN A 318 5.12 17.08 -10.81
C GLN A 318 6.59 17.40 -10.53
N LEU A 319 7.41 16.37 -10.31
CA LEU A 319 8.80 16.54 -9.87
C LEU A 319 9.79 16.79 -11.01
N THR A 320 9.48 16.35 -12.23
CA THR A 320 10.43 16.39 -13.35
C THR A 320 9.94 17.14 -14.59
N GLY A 321 8.64 17.40 -14.70
CA GLY A 321 8.02 17.92 -15.91
C GLY A 321 7.98 16.93 -17.08
N ASN A 322 8.22 15.63 -16.84
CA ASN A 322 8.26 14.64 -17.91
C ASN A 322 6.86 14.37 -18.48
N GLU A 323 6.62 14.81 -19.71
CA GLU A 323 5.33 14.70 -20.39
C GLU A 323 4.86 13.25 -20.59
N GLN A 324 5.76 12.27 -20.67
CA GLN A 324 5.36 10.86 -20.78
C GLN A 324 4.66 10.39 -19.50
N CYS A 325 5.09 10.89 -18.33
CA CYS A 325 4.40 10.62 -17.07
C CYS A 325 2.97 11.18 -17.09
N LEU A 326 2.78 12.40 -17.60
CA LEU A 326 1.45 13.01 -17.74
C LEU A 326 0.57 12.20 -18.70
N GLU A 327 1.09 11.75 -19.84
CA GLU A 327 0.34 10.92 -20.78
C GLU A 327 -0.09 9.57 -20.17
N TRP A 328 0.78 8.93 -19.38
CA TRP A 328 0.42 7.73 -18.64
C TRP A 328 -0.61 7.99 -17.55
N PHE A 329 -0.47 9.11 -16.81
CA PHE A 329 -1.48 9.50 -15.83
C PHE A 329 -2.86 9.69 -16.47
N LYS A 330 -2.95 10.33 -17.64
CA LYS A 330 -4.22 10.48 -18.36
C LYS A 330 -4.87 9.14 -18.69
N LYS A 331 -4.09 8.19 -19.24
CA LYS A 331 -4.57 6.83 -19.55
C LYS A 331 -5.06 6.11 -18.31
N LEU A 332 -4.32 6.20 -17.20
CA LEU A 332 -4.70 5.59 -15.92
C LEU A 332 -5.96 6.24 -15.33
N HIS A 333 -6.03 7.57 -15.37
CA HIS A 333 -7.22 8.30 -14.94
C HIS A 333 -8.46 7.83 -15.70
N ASP A 334 -8.41 7.85 -17.03
CA ASP A 334 -9.55 7.44 -17.86
C ASP A 334 -9.95 5.98 -17.58
N TYR A 335 -8.97 5.08 -17.47
CA TYR A 335 -9.22 3.68 -17.16
C TYR A 335 -9.86 3.50 -15.78
N MET A 336 -9.31 4.14 -14.74
CA MET A 336 -9.80 4.01 -13.37
C MET A 336 -11.24 4.51 -13.21
N TRP A 337 -11.53 5.69 -13.74
CA TRP A 337 -12.85 6.30 -13.63
C TRP A 337 -13.90 5.57 -14.48
N THR A 338 -13.50 4.92 -15.57
CA THR A 338 -14.41 4.14 -16.42
C THR A 338 -14.74 2.77 -15.84
N HIS A 339 -13.76 2.10 -15.21
CA HIS A 339 -13.88 0.68 -14.88
C HIS A 339 -14.00 0.38 -13.38
N PHE A 340 -13.33 1.16 -12.51
CA PHE A 340 -13.36 0.89 -11.07
C PHE A 340 -14.41 1.69 -10.31
N LYS A 341 -14.77 2.89 -10.77
CA LYS A 341 -15.81 3.68 -10.11
C LYS A 341 -17.16 2.97 -10.23
N ASP A 342 -17.86 2.83 -9.09
CA ASP A 342 -19.25 2.36 -9.06
C ASP A 342 -20.17 3.59 -9.10
N GLU A 343 -21.02 3.68 -10.13
CA GLU A 343 -21.93 4.83 -10.31
C GLU A 343 -23.22 4.71 -9.47
N GLU A 344 -23.44 3.55 -8.88
CA GLU A 344 -24.69 3.27 -8.13
C GLU A 344 -24.45 3.24 -6.61
N TYR A 345 -23.30 2.70 -6.16
CA TYR A 345 -22.96 2.56 -4.74
C TYR A 345 -21.64 3.26 -4.42
N PRO A 346 -21.48 3.80 -3.20
CA PRO A 346 -20.23 4.40 -2.76
C PRO A 346 -19.06 3.42 -2.79
N GLU A 347 -17.84 3.96 -2.75
CA GLU A 347 -16.58 3.22 -2.85
C GLU A 347 -16.43 2.53 -4.24
N TRP A 348 -15.20 2.25 -4.61
CA TRP A 348 -14.84 1.70 -5.92
C TRP A 348 -14.86 0.17 -5.92
N TYR A 349 -15.09 -0.45 -7.09
CA TYR A 349 -14.83 -1.85 -7.30
C TYR A 349 -13.33 -2.16 -7.11
N GLY A 350 -13.01 -3.37 -6.66
CA GLY A 350 -11.63 -3.78 -6.43
C GLY A 350 -11.08 -4.69 -7.52
N TYR A 351 -11.92 -5.47 -8.14
CA TYR A 351 -11.52 -6.63 -8.91
C TYR A 351 -12.22 -6.65 -10.26
N LEU A 352 -11.44 -6.50 -11.32
CA LEU A 352 -11.93 -6.60 -12.70
C LEU A 352 -11.24 -7.80 -13.38
N ASN A 353 -11.93 -8.39 -14.35
CA ASN A 353 -11.30 -9.34 -15.24
C ASN A 353 -10.37 -8.62 -16.23
N ARG A 354 -9.65 -9.37 -17.08
CA ARG A 354 -8.72 -8.78 -18.05
C ARG A 354 -9.35 -7.76 -18.99
N ARG A 355 -10.65 -7.88 -19.28
CA ARG A 355 -11.39 -6.97 -20.18
C ARG A 355 -11.89 -5.69 -19.50
N GLY A 356 -11.67 -5.55 -18.20
CA GLY A 356 -12.14 -4.41 -17.43
C GLY A 356 -13.59 -4.56 -16.93
N GLU A 357 -14.19 -5.75 -16.99
CA GLU A 357 -15.51 -6.04 -16.45
C GLU A 357 -15.41 -6.42 -14.97
N VAL A 358 -16.39 -6.00 -14.16
CA VAL A 358 -16.41 -6.26 -12.72
C VAL A 358 -16.47 -7.76 -12.44
N LEU A 359 -15.47 -8.26 -11.72
CA LEU A 359 -15.35 -9.67 -11.33
C LEU A 359 -15.95 -9.93 -9.96
N LEU A 360 -15.72 -9.03 -9.00
CA LEU A 360 -16.28 -9.07 -7.66
C LEU A 360 -16.86 -7.70 -7.33
N THR A 361 -18.08 -7.69 -6.80
CA THR A 361 -18.79 -6.44 -6.46
C THR A 361 -18.51 -5.91 -5.06
N LEU A 362 -17.92 -6.73 -4.18
CA LEU A 362 -17.63 -6.35 -2.80
C LEU A 362 -16.78 -5.07 -2.71
N LYS A 363 -17.04 -4.26 -1.70
CA LYS A 363 -16.31 -3.01 -1.42
C LYS A 363 -15.14 -3.21 -0.47
N GLY A 364 -15.23 -4.22 0.38
CA GLY A 364 -14.18 -4.62 1.31
C GLY A 364 -14.08 -6.14 1.41
N GLY A 365 -12.94 -6.65 1.91
CA GLY A 365 -12.70 -8.08 2.07
C GLY A 365 -11.37 -8.36 2.74
N LYS A 366 -10.84 -9.57 2.55
CA LYS A 366 -9.53 -9.97 3.09
C LYS A 366 -8.37 -9.11 2.56
N TRP A 367 -8.50 -8.58 1.33
CA TRP A 367 -7.42 -7.88 0.63
C TRP A 367 -7.72 -6.41 0.35
N LYS A 368 -8.97 -6.02 0.27
CA LYS A 368 -9.43 -4.64 0.04
C LYS A 368 -10.04 -4.07 1.32
N GLY A 369 -9.64 -2.87 1.69
CA GLY A 369 -10.15 -2.12 2.84
C GLY A 369 -9.99 -0.61 2.62
N CYS A 370 -10.22 0.18 3.66
CA CYS A 370 -10.11 1.63 3.66
C CYS A 370 -8.64 2.08 3.58
N PHE A 371 -8.03 2.00 2.39
CA PHE A 371 -6.63 2.40 2.23
C PHE A 371 -6.29 2.86 0.81
N HIS A 372 -6.12 1.95 -0.17
CA HIS A 372 -5.59 2.34 -1.50
C HIS A 372 -6.53 3.31 -2.24
N VAL A 373 -7.88 3.12 -2.16
CA VAL A 373 -8.80 4.06 -2.79
C VAL A 373 -8.71 5.43 -2.12
N PRO A 374 -8.96 5.58 -0.81
CA PRO A 374 -8.90 6.89 -0.19
C PRO A 374 -7.49 7.50 -0.18
N ARG A 375 -6.41 6.70 0.01
CA ARG A 375 -5.03 7.18 -0.09
C ARG A 375 -4.70 7.67 -1.50
N GLY A 376 -5.09 6.91 -2.53
CA GLY A 376 -4.85 7.27 -3.92
C GLY A 376 -5.56 8.55 -4.32
N LEU A 377 -6.83 8.67 -3.98
CA LEU A 377 -7.60 9.89 -4.21
C LEU A 377 -6.97 11.10 -3.51
N TYR A 378 -6.57 10.94 -2.25
CA TYR A 378 -5.88 11.98 -1.48
C TYR A 378 -4.56 12.41 -2.12
N GLN A 379 -3.67 11.46 -2.41
CA GLN A 379 -2.34 11.75 -2.97
C GLN A 379 -2.45 12.44 -4.34
N ILE A 380 -3.32 11.94 -5.21
CA ILE A 380 -3.52 12.53 -6.54
C ILE A 380 -4.13 13.93 -6.41
N TRP A 381 -5.14 14.11 -5.57
CA TRP A 381 -5.71 15.42 -5.30
C TRP A 381 -4.65 16.42 -4.84
N GLN A 382 -3.86 16.07 -3.83
CA GLN A 382 -2.81 16.95 -3.29
C GLN A 382 -1.77 17.34 -4.36
N ILE A 383 -1.36 16.42 -5.20
CA ILE A 383 -0.41 16.67 -6.29
C ILE A 383 -1.05 17.62 -7.34
N LEU A 384 -2.27 17.34 -7.74
CA LEU A 384 -2.98 18.15 -8.76
C LEU A 384 -3.24 19.61 -8.31
N GLU A 385 -3.39 19.86 -6.99
CA GLU A 385 -3.52 21.24 -6.46
C GLU A 385 -2.24 22.06 -6.59
N THR A 386 -1.09 21.41 -6.76
CA THR A 386 0.20 22.10 -6.92
C THR A 386 0.60 22.33 -8.38
N LEU A 387 -0.11 21.76 -9.34
CA LEU A 387 0.11 21.87 -10.78
C LEU A 387 -0.80 22.94 -11.41
#